data_40e79c4df3968b74738993070d775b03
#
_entry.id   40e79c4df3968b74738993070d775b03
#
_cell.length_a   1.000
_cell.length_b   1.000
_cell.length_c   1.000
_cell.angle_alpha   90.00
_cell.angle_beta   90.00
_cell.angle_gamma   90.00
#
_symmetry.space_group_name_H-M   'P 1'
#
loop_
_entity.id
_entity.type
_entity.pdbx_description
1 polymer ?
#
loop_
_entity_poly.entity_id
_entity_poly.type
_entity_poly.pdbx_seq_one_letter_code
_entity_poly.pdbx_strand_id
1 'polypeptide(L)'
;MKFRSALRRGVAFSLAAMMVLGTAGCGASDNTKASADSNKADTTQKADSDKPYDGVTVKWALTDNAATGAETKEMVDLIKEKTGINVEFFITPTSKAGEMDKVLVSLMAGEEMDIVNRTPLQLEEFYKAAVLEPMDEFAKADNYDMETVYGGQTVKFEDQTYAIPAEKDIWLTYYNKKIFDEANIPYPTAEGWTWEKYVETAEKLNNPDNNVWGSFMSDDVACNYLQANQKGVSPYKADGTANFDDPAYADAMKWFYSLGNELKIQPNCLDLASGTYPYNSFMVNGNIGMYVYGGWVASALSDKEKYPRDWELGILPMPYPEGSEPSSLTITNCYAIPKTSKNKEAAFEAIKTICENKYTLGYGRVPAKILTEDEAKSYIESSLLPKFKDDNLTVEDFMAGWFDNSRLYLNEKIMGTADTTIGQIYTEEGQLYGQGQKSLEDTMKSIQERANEAIKEAE
;
A
#
# COMPACT_ATOMS: atom_id res chain seq x y z
N MET A 1 35.81 -15.06 -41.55
CA MET A 1 35.36 -16.43 -41.77
C MET A 1 33.85 -16.46 -41.71
N LYS A 2 33.26 -16.74 -42.76
CA LYS A 2 31.93 -16.99 -43.22
C LYS A 2 31.24 -18.16 -42.51
N PHE A 3 29.91 -18.03 -42.27
CA PHE A 3 28.81 -18.93 -42.57
C PHE A 3 27.54 -18.28 -42.01
N ARG A 4 26.62 -17.64 -42.77
CA ARG A 4 25.52 -18.12 -43.66
C ARG A 4 24.70 -19.22 -42.98
N SER A 5 23.41 -19.09 -42.79
CA SER A 5 22.18 -18.62 -43.43
C SER A 5 21.13 -19.73 -43.36
N ALA A 6 19.87 -19.31 -43.26
CA ALA A 6 18.63 -19.95 -43.70
C ALA A 6 17.98 -20.99 -42.74
N LEU A 7 16.69 -20.87 -42.38
CA LEU A 7 15.58 -21.22 -43.30
C LEU A 7 14.24 -20.69 -42.76
N ARG A 8 13.52 -20.01 -43.65
CA ARG A 8 12.07 -19.76 -43.54
C ARG A 8 11.35 -21.08 -43.76
N ARG A 9 10.25 -21.34 -43.05
CA ARG A 9 9.08 -22.04 -43.57
C ARG A 9 7.85 -21.59 -42.81
N GLY A 10 6.94 -20.94 -43.54
CA GLY A 10 5.59 -20.66 -43.14
C GLY A 10 4.70 -21.90 -43.31
N VAL A 11 3.67 -21.97 -42.51
CA VAL A 11 2.51 -22.83 -42.78
C VAL A 11 1.27 -21.99 -42.52
N ALA A 12 0.56 -21.70 -43.59
CA ALA A 12 -0.81 -21.23 -43.58
C ALA A 12 -1.73 -22.45 -43.62
N PHE A 13 -2.78 -22.48 -42.83
CA PHE A 13 -3.98 -23.30 -43.01
C PHE A 13 -5.15 -22.57 -42.37
N SER A 14 -6.00 -21.94 -43.14
CA SER A 14 -7.23 -22.42 -43.82
C SER A 14 -8.43 -22.50 -42.88
N LEU A 15 -9.35 -21.54 -43.09
CA LEU A 15 -10.77 -21.57 -42.68
C LEU A 15 -11.45 -22.84 -43.19
N ALA A 16 -12.32 -23.41 -42.36
CA ALA A 16 -13.46 -24.21 -42.85
C ALA A 16 -14.70 -23.87 -42.03
N ALA A 17 -15.61 -23.19 -42.68
CA ALA A 17 -16.98 -23.01 -42.27
C ALA A 17 -17.76 -24.32 -42.52
N MET A 18 -18.59 -24.72 -41.54
CA MET A 18 -19.66 -25.68 -41.78
C MET A 18 -20.97 -25.11 -41.24
N MET A 19 -21.80 -24.69 -42.22
CA MET A 19 -23.26 -24.58 -42.06
C MET A 19 -23.85 -25.98 -42.13
N VAL A 20 -24.78 -26.29 -41.26
CA VAL A 20 -25.77 -27.37 -41.49
C VAL A 20 -27.15 -26.80 -41.22
N LEU A 21 -27.90 -26.72 -42.30
CA LEU A 21 -29.35 -26.54 -42.35
C LEU A 21 -30.03 -27.92 -42.19
N GLY A 22 -31.18 -27.94 -41.54
CA GLY A 22 -32.12 -29.07 -41.58
C GLY A 22 -33.28 -28.78 -40.64
N THR A 23 -34.30 -28.26 -41.09
CA THR A 23 -35.58 -28.58 -41.73
C THR A 23 -36.71 -28.93 -40.76
N ALA A 24 -37.78 -28.22 -41.02
CA ALA A 24 -39.11 -28.16 -40.46
C ALA A 24 -39.84 -29.49 -40.19
N GLY A 25 -40.74 -29.42 -39.21
CA GLY A 25 -41.80 -30.39 -39.02
C GLY A 25 -43.03 -29.70 -38.41
N CYS A 26 -44.04 -29.49 -39.21
CA CYS A 26 -45.34 -28.95 -38.87
C CYS A 26 -46.21 -29.97 -38.08
N GLY A 27 -47.05 -29.46 -37.20
CA GLY A 27 -48.16 -30.20 -36.65
C GLY A 27 -49.14 -29.25 -35.95
N ALA A 28 -50.32 -29.07 -36.52
CA ALA A 28 -51.30 -28.02 -36.27
C ALA A 28 -52.34 -28.38 -35.19
N SER A 29 -53.00 -27.30 -34.74
CA SER A 29 -54.39 -27.11 -34.23
C SER A 29 -54.65 -27.54 -32.75
N ASP A 30 -55.32 -26.76 -31.91
CA ASP A 30 -56.54 -25.97 -32.12
C ASP A 30 -56.78 -24.94 -31.01
N ASN A 31 -57.51 -23.91 -31.40
CA ASN A 31 -58.12 -22.83 -30.64
C ASN A 31 -58.68 -23.14 -29.23
N THR A 32 -58.53 -22.19 -28.29
CA THR A 32 -59.68 -21.46 -27.73
C THR A 32 -59.26 -20.19 -26.96
N LYS A 33 -60.16 -19.22 -27.05
CA LYS A 33 -60.14 -17.81 -26.66
C LYS A 33 -59.96 -17.49 -25.18
N ALA A 34 -59.26 -16.37 -24.97
CA ALA A 34 -59.61 -15.20 -24.13
C ALA A 34 -59.74 -15.33 -22.63
N SER A 35 -58.89 -14.59 -21.91
CA SER A 35 -59.32 -13.40 -21.11
C SER A 35 -58.09 -12.71 -20.52
N ALA A 36 -58.07 -11.40 -20.61
CA ALA A 36 -57.21 -10.55 -19.84
C ALA A 36 -57.55 -10.68 -18.36
N ASP A 37 -56.51 -10.74 -17.51
CA ASP A 37 -56.43 -9.82 -16.39
C ASP A 37 -55.13 -9.94 -15.59
N SER A 38 -54.69 -8.75 -15.12
CA SER A 38 -53.94 -8.42 -13.93
C SER A 38 -52.48 -8.85 -13.78
N ASN A 39 -51.68 -7.82 -13.79
CA ASN A 39 -50.48 -7.61 -12.98
C ASN A 39 -50.43 -8.48 -11.72
N LYS A 40 -49.50 -9.41 -11.68
CA LYS A 40 -48.86 -9.81 -10.43
C LYS A 40 -47.41 -9.43 -10.50
N ALA A 41 -47.08 -8.35 -9.82
CA ALA A 41 -45.75 -8.11 -9.34
C ALA A 41 -45.29 -9.36 -8.58
N ASP A 42 -44.21 -9.92 -9.02
CA ASP A 42 -43.51 -11.00 -8.32
C ASP A 42 -42.87 -10.37 -7.07
N THR A 43 -43.63 -10.32 -5.97
CA THR A 43 -43.11 -10.07 -4.66
C THR A 43 -42.39 -11.34 -4.23
N THR A 44 -41.10 -11.39 -4.58
CA THR A 44 -40.15 -12.25 -3.87
C THR A 44 -40.33 -11.98 -2.37
N GLN A 45 -40.77 -12.94 -1.63
CA GLN A 45 -40.78 -12.93 -0.18
C GLN A 45 -39.40 -12.52 0.32
N LYS A 46 -39.30 -11.32 0.94
CA LYS A 46 -38.20 -11.00 1.81
C LYS A 46 -38.13 -12.08 2.86
N ALA A 47 -37.10 -12.90 2.83
CA ALA A 47 -36.75 -13.71 3.97
C ALA A 47 -36.56 -12.75 5.15
N ASP A 48 -37.12 -13.15 6.30
CA ASP A 48 -37.00 -12.42 7.57
C ASP A 48 -35.55 -12.60 8.05
N SER A 49 -34.57 -11.90 7.37
CA SER A 49 -33.21 -11.86 7.80
C SER A 49 -33.01 -10.53 8.52
N ASP A 50 -32.52 -10.57 9.74
CA ASP A 50 -32.14 -9.39 10.55
C ASP A 50 -31.04 -8.52 9.90
N LYS A 51 -30.62 -8.85 8.66
CA LYS A 51 -29.51 -8.19 7.96
C LYS A 51 -30.04 -7.23 6.88
N PRO A 52 -29.64 -5.94 6.91
CA PRO A 52 -30.23 -4.90 6.06
C PRO A 52 -30.01 -5.11 4.56
N TYR A 53 -28.94 -5.83 4.16
CA TYR A 53 -28.56 -6.02 2.77
C TYR A 53 -28.51 -7.49 2.33
N ASP A 54 -29.33 -8.37 2.95
CA ASP A 54 -29.34 -9.78 2.61
C ASP A 54 -29.69 -10.00 1.12
N GLY A 55 -28.81 -10.74 0.42
CA GLY A 55 -28.95 -11.04 -1.00
C GLY A 55 -28.42 -9.97 -1.95
N VAL A 56 -28.06 -8.77 -1.48
CA VAL A 56 -27.39 -7.75 -2.30
C VAL A 56 -25.97 -8.21 -2.63
N THR A 57 -25.54 -7.99 -3.87
CA THR A 57 -24.16 -8.29 -4.32
C THR A 57 -23.46 -6.99 -4.68
N VAL A 58 -22.27 -6.77 -4.14
CA VAL A 58 -21.37 -5.67 -4.49
C VAL A 58 -20.15 -6.19 -5.23
N LYS A 59 -19.65 -5.41 -6.17
CA LYS A 59 -18.49 -5.74 -6.99
C LYS A 59 -17.26 -4.94 -6.53
N TRP A 60 -16.27 -5.64 -6.00
CA TRP A 60 -15.03 -5.05 -5.49
C TRP A 60 -13.90 -5.23 -6.50
N ALA A 61 -13.28 -4.10 -6.92
CA ALA A 61 -12.16 -4.11 -7.86
C ALA A 61 -10.84 -4.43 -7.14
N LEU A 62 -10.19 -5.52 -7.54
CA LEU A 62 -8.93 -6.01 -6.98
C LEU A 62 -7.99 -6.53 -8.07
N THR A 63 -6.70 -6.67 -7.72
CA THR A 63 -5.76 -7.48 -8.50
C THR A 63 -5.96 -8.97 -8.20
N ASP A 64 -5.52 -9.85 -9.10
CA ASP A 64 -5.63 -11.30 -8.94
C ASP A 64 -5.02 -11.79 -7.62
N ASN A 65 -3.81 -11.34 -7.31
CA ASN A 65 -3.13 -11.71 -6.04
C ASN A 65 -3.92 -11.26 -4.80
N ALA A 66 -4.52 -10.07 -4.83
CA ALA A 66 -5.32 -9.58 -3.72
C ALA A 66 -6.62 -10.35 -3.57
N ALA A 67 -7.31 -10.67 -4.67
CA ALA A 67 -8.57 -11.40 -4.66
C ALA A 67 -8.42 -12.84 -4.15
N THR A 68 -7.26 -13.47 -4.38
CA THR A 68 -6.99 -14.86 -3.94
C THR A 68 -6.41 -14.97 -2.53
N GLY A 69 -6.03 -13.85 -1.92
CA GLY A 69 -5.44 -13.77 -0.58
C GLY A 69 -6.38 -14.28 0.53
N ALA A 70 -5.82 -14.91 1.57
CA ALA A 70 -6.59 -15.41 2.72
C ALA A 70 -7.30 -14.26 3.45
N GLU A 71 -6.61 -13.15 3.69
CA GLU A 71 -7.17 -11.95 4.33
C GLU A 71 -8.43 -11.44 3.60
N THR A 72 -8.39 -11.39 2.26
CA THR A 72 -9.52 -10.94 1.45
C THR A 72 -10.71 -11.89 1.58
N LYS A 73 -10.47 -13.19 1.57
CA LYS A 73 -11.52 -14.20 1.74
C LYS A 73 -12.19 -14.09 3.11
N GLU A 74 -11.39 -14.01 4.17
CA GLU A 74 -11.91 -13.83 5.53
C GLU A 74 -12.71 -12.52 5.67
N MET A 75 -12.27 -11.44 4.99
CA MET A 75 -13.00 -10.17 4.96
C MET A 75 -14.33 -10.29 4.23
N VAL A 76 -14.39 -11.01 3.11
CA VAL A 76 -15.66 -11.30 2.39
C VAL A 76 -16.64 -12.08 3.27
N ASP A 77 -16.14 -13.09 3.98
CA ASP A 77 -16.97 -13.88 4.91
C ASP A 77 -17.50 -12.98 6.05
N LEU A 78 -16.68 -12.10 6.58
CA LEU A 78 -17.07 -11.15 7.62
C LEU A 78 -18.10 -10.12 7.13
N ILE A 79 -17.96 -9.59 5.92
CA ILE A 79 -18.96 -8.71 5.29
C ILE A 79 -20.29 -9.45 5.20
N LYS A 80 -20.28 -10.69 4.68
CA LYS A 80 -21.48 -11.52 4.56
C LYS A 80 -22.12 -11.81 5.92
N GLU A 81 -21.29 -12.13 6.92
CA GLU A 81 -21.78 -12.39 8.28
C GLU A 81 -22.46 -11.17 8.89
N LYS A 82 -21.84 -9.99 8.81
CA LYS A 82 -22.32 -8.76 9.47
C LYS A 82 -23.50 -8.12 8.74
N THR A 83 -23.47 -8.09 7.41
CA THR A 83 -24.36 -7.25 6.59
C THR A 83 -25.33 -8.03 5.71
N GLY A 84 -25.05 -9.28 5.39
CA GLY A 84 -25.76 -10.06 4.39
C GLY A 84 -25.28 -9.84 2.95
N ILE A 85 -24.39 -8.89 2.72
CA ILE A 85 -23.87 -8.54 1.39
C ILE A 85 -23.02 -9.69 0.83
N ASN A 86 -23.26 -10.05 -0.44
CA ASN A 86 -22.35 -10.89 -1.22
C ASN A 86 -21.31 -10.01 -1.90
N VAL A 87 -20.07 -10.52 -2.04
CA VAL A 87 -19.01 -9.81 -2.73
C VAL A 87 -18.57 -10.59 -3.96
N GLU A 88 -18.56 -9.94 -5.12
CA GLU A 88 -17.93 -10.41 -6.33
C GLU A 88 -16.70 -9.56 -6.64
N PHE A 89 -15.69 -10.16 -7.30
CA PHE A 89 -14.48 -9.43 -7.65
C PHE A 89 -14.47 -8.99 -9.10
N PHE A 90 -14.12 -7.71 -9.31
CA PHE A 90 -13.68 -7.22 -10.60
C PHE A 90 -12.15 -7.29 -10.65
N ILE A 91 -11.62 -8.31 -11.33
CA ILE A 91 -10.17 -8.57 -11.31
C ILE A 91 -9.48 -7.85 -12.46
N THR A 92 -8.48 -7.05 -12.13
CA THR A 92 -7.61 -6.38 -13.10
C THR A 92 -6.15 -6.82 -12.91
N PRO A 93 -5.35 -6.90 -13.99
CA PRO A 93 -3.92 -7.03 -13.85
C PRO A 93 -3.34 -5.83 -13.11
N THR A 94 -2.27 -6.03 -12.35
CA THR A 94 -1.52 -4.92 -11.75
C THR A 94 -0.97 -4.00 -12.84
N SER A 95 -1.18 -2.69 -12.70
CA SER A 95 -0.59 -1.68 -13.58
C SER A 95 0.92 -1.61 -13.35
N LYS A 96 1.68 -1.41 -14.42
CA LYS A 96 3.13 -1.17 -14.30
C LYS A 96 3.37 0.30 -13.99
N ALA A 97 4.56 0.59 -13.48
CA ALA A 97 4.98 1.96 -13.27
C ALA A 97 4.87 2.78 -14.57
N GLY A 98 4.27 3.96 -14.50
CA GLY A 98 4.02 4.84 -15.64
C GLY A 98 2.81 4.44 -16.52
N GLU A 99 2.09 3.35 -16.19
CA GLU A 99 0.81 3.02 -16.84
C GLU A 99 -0.35 3.62 -16.03
N MET A 100 -1.36 4.13 -16.72
CA MET A 100 -2.61 4.54 -16.08
C MET A 100 -3.24 3.34 -15.34
N ASP A 101 -3.82 3.61 -14.17
CA ASP A 101 -4.50 2.58 -13.38
C ASP A 101 -5.61 1.90 -14.19
N LYS A 102 -5.56 0.58 -14.31
CA LYS A 102 -6.49 -0.18 -15.16
C LYS A 102 -7.92 -0.16 -14.63
N VAL A 103 -8.11 0.00 -13.32
CA VAL A 103 -9.44 0.20 -12.72
C VAL A 103 -9.96 1.57 -13.10
N LEU A 104 -9.12 2.61 -13.08
CA LEU A 104 -9.50 3.96 -13.52
C LEU A 104 -9.95 3.95 -14.98
N VAL A 105 -9.18 3.31 -15.87
CA VAL A 105 -9.53 3.18 -17.29
C VAL A 105 -10.88 2.47 -17.47
N SER A 106 -11.12 1.39 -16.72
CA SER A 106 -12.39 0.66 -16.78
C SER A 106 -13.57 1.49 -16.29
N LEU A 107 -13.40 2.27 -15.22
CA LEU A 107 -14.42 3.18 -14.71
C LEU A 107 -14.75 4.31 -15.70
N MET A 108 -13.72 4.88 -16.34
CA MET A 108 -13.92 5.89 -17.41
C MET A 108 -14.64 5.30 -18.63
N ALA A 109 -14.50 4.00 -18.88
CA ALA A 109 -15.24 3.28 -19.91
C ALA A 109 -16.67 2.92 -19.48
N GLY A 110 -17.08 3.21 -18.25
CA GLY A 110 -18.42 2.97 -17.73
C GLY A 110 -18.64 1.57 -17.15
N GLU A 111 -17.57 0.81 -16.88
CA GLU A 111 -17.67 -0.51 -16.21
C GLU A 111 -18.23 -0.35 -14.81
N GLU A 112 -19.18 -1.21 -14.45
CA GLU A 112 -19.87 -1.18 -13.16
C GLU A 112 -19.02 -1.82 -12.06
N MET A 113 -18.67 -1.03 -11.06
CA MET A 113 -17.99 -1.45 -9.83
C MET A 113 -18.61 -0.72 -8.65
N ASP A 114 -18.58 -1.34 -7.47
CA ASP A 114 -19.18 -0.78 -6.26
C ASP A 114 -18.10 -0.33 -5.26
N ILE A 115 -16.95 -1.00 -5.22
CA ILE A 115 -15.85 -0.71 -4.29
C ILE A 115 -14.51 -0.69 -5.04
N VAL A 116 -13.73 0.36 -4.78
CA VAL A 116 -12.32 0.43 -5.16
C VAL A 116 -11.48 0.76 -3.93
N ASN A 117 -10.25 0.24 -3.87
CA ASN A 117 -9.30 0.62 -2.83
C ASN A 117 -7.99 1.11 -3.45
N ARG A 118 -7.56 2.29 -3.03
CA ARG A 118 -6.36 2.97 -3.54
C ARG A 118 -5.74 3.84 -2.45
N THR A 119 -4.49 4.19 -2.65
CA THR A 119 -3.85 5.22 -1.82
C THR A 119 -4.50 6.59 -2.08
N PRO A 120 -4.40 7.55 -1.14
CA PRO A 120 -4.95 8.89 -1.34
C PRO A 120 -4.49 9.55 -2.64
N LEU A 121 -3.22 9.35 -3.00
CA LEU A 121 -2.63 9.85 -4.23
C LEU A 121 -3.33 9.31 -5.49
N GLN A 122 -3.50 8.00 -5.57
CA GLN A 122 -4.22 7.39 -6.69
C GLN A 122 -5.69 7.84 -6.74
N LEU A 123 -6.33 8.05 -5.56
CA LEU A 123 -7.71 8.55 -5.50
C LEU A 123 -7.86 9.98 -6.01
N GLU A 124 -6.81 10.80 -5.97
CA GLU A 124 -6.82 12.12 -6.58
C GLU A 124 -6.98 12.04 -8.11
N GLU A 125 -6.32 11.08 -8.78
CA GLU A 125 -6.51 10.83 -10.21
C GLU A 125 -7.95 10.37 -10.52
N PHE A 126 -8.52 9.50 -9.68
CA PHE A 126 -9.92 9.07 -9.79
C PHE A 126 -10.90 10.23 -9.59
N TYR A 127 -10.60 11.13 -8.64
CA TYR A 127 -11.40 12.33 -8.42
C TYR A 127 -11.33 13.28 -9.63
N LYS A 128 -10.14 13.58 -10.15
CA LYS A 128 -9.93 14.41 -11.35
C LYS A 128 -10.66 13.84 -12.58
N ALA A 129 -10.71 12.52 -12.71
CA ALA A 129 -11.49 11.83 -13.75
C ALA A 129 -13.00 11.82 -13.47
N ALA A 130 -13.46 12.39 -12.36
CA ALA A 130 -14.85 12.49 -11.93
C ALA A 130 -15.59 11.12 -11.85
N VAL A 131 -14.87 10.05 -11.46
CA VAL A 131 -15.43 8.68 -11.37
C VAL A 131 -15.80 8.27 -9.93
N LEU A 132 -15.56 9.11 -8.91
CA LEU A 132 -15.88 8.83 -7.51
C LEU A 132 -17.18 9.47 -7.05
N GLU A 133 -17.88 8.80 -6.14
CA GLU A 133 -19.08 9.27 -5.44
C GLU A 133 -18.71 9.76 -4.05
N PRO A 134 -19.17 10.95 -3.59
CA PRO A 134 -18.95 11.38 -2.20
C PRO A 134 -19.76 10.53 -1.23
N MET A 135 -19.21 10.31 -0.02
CA MET A 135 -19.78 9.41 0.97
C MET A 135 -20.61 10.11 2.06
N ASP A 136 -20.60 11.44 2.12
CA ASP A 136 -21.16 12.18 3.25
C ASP A 136 -22.66 11.94 3.46
N GLU A 137 -23.47 11.83 2.40
CA GLU A 137 -24.89 11.56 2.53
C GLU A 137 -25.17 10.13 3.02
N PHE A 138 -24.36 9.13 2.65
CA PHE A 138 -24.48 7.77 3.16
C PHE A 138 -24.11 7.71 4.64
N ALA A 139 -23.02 8.37 5.03
CA ALA A 139 -22.61 8.46 6.43
C ALA A 139 -23.66 9.14 7.30
N LYS A 140 -24.23 10.24 6.81
CA LYS A 140 -25.33 10.96 7.50
C LYS A 140 -26.59 10.09 7.64
N ALA A 141 -26.96 9.34 6.61
CA ALA A 141 -28.13 8.45 6.67
C ALA A 141 -27.93 7.32 7.69
N ASP A 142 -26.70 6.88 7.89
CA ASP A 142 -26.33 5.83 8.86
C ASP A 142 -25.95 6.38 10.25
N ASN A 143 -26.01 7.69 10.47
CA ASN A 143 -25.51 8.39 11.65
C ASN A 143 -24.04 8.06 11.97
N TYR A 144 -23.22 7.86 10.95
CA TYR A 144 -21.83 7.48 11.06
C TYR A 144 -20.92 8.70 11.01
N ASP A 145 -20.26 9.01 12.12
CA ASP A 145 -19.34 10.14 12.23
C ASP A 145 -17.92 9.73 11.83
N MET A 146 -17.62 9.87 10.54
CA MET A 146 -16.31 9.52 9.98
C MET A 146 -15.16 10.34 10.62
N GLU A 147 -15.39 11.57 11.05
CA GLU A 147 -14.37 12.40 11.70
C GLU A 147 -13.99 11.86 13.07
N THR A 148 -14.98 11.50 13.89
CA THR A 148 -14.74 10.87 15.19
C THR A 148 -14.01 9.54 15.05
N VAL A 149 -14.37 8.74 14.02
CA VAL A 149 -13.78 7.39 13.84
C VAL A 149 -12.35 7.45 13.31
N TYR A 150 -12.05 8.37 12.39
CA TYR A 150 -10.77 8.39 11.66
C TYR A 150 -9.90 9.64 11.91
N GLY A 151 -10.39 10.65 12.63
CA GLY A 151 -9.59 11.81 13.04
C GLY A 151 -8.92 12.57 11.90
N GLY A 152 -9.65 12.88 10.84
CA GLY A 152 -9.12 13.62 9.69
C GLY A 152 -8.30 12.79 8.70
N GLN A 153 -8.23 11.45 8.87
CA GLN A 153 -7.52 10.56 7.94
C GLN A 153 -8.35 10.17 6.70
N THR A 154 -9.61 10.61 6.60
CA THR A 154 -10.44 10.41 5.42
C THR A 154 -9.92 11.22 4.22
N VAL A 155 -10.13 10.72 3.01
CA VAL A 155 -9.74 11.45 1.79
C VAL A 155 -10.86 12.41 1.41
N LYS A 156 -10.54 13.69 1.41
CA LYS A 156 -11.50 14.78 1.09
C LYS A 156 -11.02 15.55 -0.14
N PHE A 157 -11.96 15.88 -1.00
CA PHE A 157 -11.79 16.84 -2.10
C PHE A 157 -12.94 17.85 -2.04
N GLU A 158 -12.65 19.15 -2.11
CA GLU A 158 -13.65 20.23 -2.04
C GLU A 158 -14.63 20.08 -0.85
N ASP A 159 -14.10 19.79 0.35
CA ASP A 159 -14.86 19.60 1.60
C ASP A 159 -15.81 18.38 1.63
N GLN A 160 -15.80 17.51 0.62
CA GLN A 160 -16.56 16.26 0.61
C GLN A 160 -15.64 15.06 0.81
N THR A 161 -16.13 14.05 1.54
CA THR A 161 -15.40 12.80 1.78
C THR A 161 -15.63 11.82 0.64
N TYR A 162 -14.55 11.36 -0.01
CA TYR A 162 -14.60 10.41 -1.11
C TYR A 162 -14.07 9.03 -0.76
N ALA A 163 -13.27 8.92 0.31
CA ALA A 163 -12.78 7.62 0.72
C ALA A 163 -12.52 7.54 2.23
N ILE A 164 -12.64 6.33 2.75
CA ILE A 164 -12.39 5.98 4.15
C ILE A 164 -11.16 5.07 4.22
N PRO A 165 -10.19 5.36 5.11
CA PRO A 165 -9.01 4.51 5.29
C PRO A 165 -9.35 3.26 6.12
N ALA A 166 -8.88 2.09 5.69
CA ALA A 166 -9.03 0.87 6.48
C ALA A 166 -7.82 0.61 7.38
N GLU A 167 -6.65 0.91 6.86
CA GLU A 167 -5.37 0.63 7.50
C GLU A 167 -4.34 1.68 7.12
N LYS A 168 -3.34 1.83 7.99
CA LYS A 168 -2.13 2.59 7.72
C LYS A 168 -0.92 1.68 7.92
N ASP A 169 -0.03 1.66 6.96
CA ASP A 169 1.28 1.06 7.11
C ASP A 169 2.25 2.10 7.63
N ILE A 170 2.82 1.85 8.80
CA ILE A 170 3.73 2.77 9.50
C ILE A 170 5.15 2.23 9.35
N TRP A 171 6.10 3.08 9.04
CA TRP A 171 7.51 2.69 8.97
C TRP A 171 8.09 2.50 10.36
N LEU A 172 8.84 1.41 10.51
CA LEU A 172 9.41 0.95 11.77
C LEU A 172 10.89 0.60 11.59
N THR A 173 11.60 0.48 12.70
CA THR A 173 12.89 -0.20 12.76
C THR A 173 12.67 -1.63 13.22
N TYR A 174 13.08 -2.57 12.39
CA TYR A 174 13.18 -4.00 12.72
C TYR A 174 14.63 -4.33 13.05
N TYR A 175 14.86 -5.22 14.02
CA TYR A 175 16.21 -5.66 14.32
C TYR A 175 16.30 -7.14 14.65
N ASN A 176 17.44 -7.73 14.33
CA ASN A 176 17.77 -9.13 14.57
C ASN A 176 18.46 -9.24 15.92
N LYS A 177 17.75 -9.73 16.96
CA LYS A 177 18.27 -9.86 18.34
C LYS A 177 19.53 -10.70 18.41
N LYS A 178 19.64 -11.77 17.60
CA LYS A 178 20.82 -12.65 17.58
C LYS A 178 22.10 -11.90 17.21
N ILE A 179 22.05 -10.97 16.26
CA ILE A 179 23.23 -10.16 15.87
C ILE A 179 23.65 -9.23 17.01
N PHE A 180 22.69 -8.66 17.74
CA PHE A 180 22.97 -7.85 18.92
C PHE A 180 23.63 -8.67 20.03
N ASP A 181 23.13 -9.88 20.29
CA ASP A 181 23.67 -10.78 21.30
C ASP A 181 25.09 -11.23 20.93
N GLU A 182 25.33 -11.62 19.69
CA GLU A 182 26.65 -12.01 19.19
C GLU A 182 27.67 -10.87 19.24
N ALA A 183 27.22 -9.64 19.01
CA ALA A 183 28.05 -8.43 19.15
C ALA A 183 28.19 -7.96 20.61
N ASN A 184 27.43 -8.55 21.54
CA ASN A 184 27.35 -8.12 22.95
C ASN A 184 26.94 -6.63 23.10
N ILE A 185 25.94 -6.22 22.29
CA ILE A 185 25.38 -4.86 22.25
C ILE A 185 23.97 -4.90 22.85
N PRO A 186 23.63 -4.00 23.80
CA PRO A 186 22.27 -3.90 24.33
C PRO A 186 21.24 -3.63 23.23
N TYR A 187 20.04 -4.20 23.37
CA TYR A 187 18.94 -3.87 22.47
C TYR A 187 18.61 -2.38 22.57
N PRO A 188 18.31 -1.74 21.43
CA PRO A 188 17.95 -0.34 21.40
C PRO A 188 16.56 -0.12 22.03
N THR A 189 16.31 1.10 22.50
CA THR A 189 15.03 1.51 23.08
C THR A 189 14.38 2.60 22.23
N ALA A 190 13.05 2.75 22.32
CA ALA A 190 12.30 3.75 21.59
C ALA A 190 12.64 5.20 22.00
N GLU A 191 13.04 5.40 23.28
CA GLU A 191 13.36 6.71 23.80
C GLU A 191 14.62 7.31 23.16
N GLY A 192 14.45 8.47 22.54
CA GLY A 192 15.54 9.18 21.84
C GLY A 192 16.16 8.39 20.70
N TRP A 193 15.37 7.56 20.00
CA TRP A 193 15.82 6.78 18.86
C TRP A 193 15.93 7.66 17.61
N THR A 194 17.11 8.32 17.48
CA THR A 194 17.43 9.21 16.35
C THR A 194 18.22 8.51 15.25
N TRP A 195 18.37 9.15 14.09
CA TRP A 195 19.19 8.63 12.98
C TRP A 195 20.67 8.53 13.37
N GLU A 196 21.16 9.44 14.22
CA GLU A 196 22.51 9.40 14.75
C GLU A 196 22.74 8.14 15.59
N LYS A 197 21.81 7.80 16.49
CA LYS A 197 21.86 6.57 17.27
C LYS A 197 21.71 5.31 16.43
N TYR A 198 20.88 5.38 15.38
CA TYR A 198 20.74 4.30 14.42
C TYR A 198 22.08 4.00 13.72
N VAL A 199 22.76 5.01 13.19
CA VAL A 199 24.07 4.87 12.56
C VAL A 199 25.12 4.36 13.55
N GLU A 200 25.23 4.96 14.74
CA GLU A 200 26.16 4.51 15.80
C GLU A 200 25.94 3.02 16.16
N THR A 201 24.69 2.58 16.25
CA THR A 201 24.34 1.19 16.52
C THR A 201 24.72 0.30 15.34
N ALA A 202 24.41 0.72 14.12
CA ALA A 202 24.75 -0.03 12.91
C ALA A 202 26.27 -0.21 12.76
N GLU A 203 27.08 0.81 13.06
CA GLU A 203 28.54 0.71 13.03
C GLU A 203 29.06 -0.36 14.03
N LYS A 204 28.46 -0.44 15.21
CA LYS A 204 28.83 -1.44 16.22
C LYS A 204 28.44 -2.87 15.83
N LEU A 205 27.32 -3.03 15.13
CA LEU A 205 26.81 -4.34 14.67
C LEU A 205 27.54 -4.82 13.41
N ASN A 206 28.09 -3.89 12.62
CA ASN A 206 28.69 -4.19 11.33
C ASN A 206 29.92 -5.09 11.47
N ASN A 207 29.91 -6.24 10.84
CA ASN A 207 30.99 -7.21 10.88
C ASN A 207 31.21 -7.81 9.50
N PRO A 208 31.95 -7.10 8.61
CA PRO A 208 32.16 -7.54 7.23
C PRO A 208 32.96 -8.87 7.13
N ASP A 209 33.82 -9.17 8.11
CA ASP A 209 34.56 -10.43 8.15
C ASP A 209 33.63 -11.66 8.29
N ASN A 210 32.48 -11.49 8.93
CA ASN A 210 31.44 -12.50 9.08
C ASN A 210 30.25 -12.26 8.13
N ASN A 211 30.39 -11.38 7.14
CA ASN A 211 29.32 -11.02 6.20
C ASN A 211 28.05 -10.49 6.90
N VAL A 212 28.21 -9.72 7.99
CA VAL A 212 27.11 -9.09 8.73
C VAL A 212 27.06 -7.60 8.41
N TRP A 213 25.91 -7.14 7.93
CA TRP A 213 25.60 -5.72 7.75
C TRP A 213 24.94 -5.18 9.01
N GLY A 214 25.43 -4.05 9.51
CA GLY A 214 24.82 -3.42 10.68
C GLY A 214 23.43 -2.86 10.40
N SER A 215 23.19 -2.47 9.15
CA SER A 215 21.98 -1.80 8.70
C SER A 215 21.57 -2.26 7.30
N PHE A 216 20.33 -2.03 6.96
CA PHE A 216 19.81 -2.11 5.59
C PHE A 216 18.67 -1.11 5.41
N MET A 217 18.73 -0.37 4.32
CA MET A 217 17.62 0.41 3.78
C MET A 217 17.59 0.16 2.29
N SER A 218 16.43 -0.14 1.73
CA SER A 218 16.32 -0.39 0.29
C SER A 218 16.51 0.90 -0.51
N ASP A 219 16.96 0.77 -1.76
CA ASP A 219 17.04 1.89 -2.70
C ASP A 219 15.64 2.24 -3.21
N ASP A 220 14.83 2.78 -2.31
CA ASP A 220 13.48 3.31 -2.57
C ASP A 220 13.53 4.82 -2.47
N VAL A 221 12.74 5.50 -3.29
CA VAL A 221 12.69 6.97 -3.30
C VAL A 221 12.39 7.53 -1.91
N ALA A 222 11.52 6.85 -1.13
CA ALA A 222 11.22 7.28 0.24
C ALA A 222 12.45 7.29 1.14
N CYS A 223 13.37 6.32 1.00
CA CYS A 223 14.61 6.28 1.77
C CYS A 223 15.55 7.44 1.43
N ASN A 224 15.58 7.86 0.18
CA ASN A 224 16.50 8.87 -0.31
C ASN A 224 16.17 10.30 0.16
N TYR A 225 14.89 10.59 0.47
CA TYR A 225 14.47 11.93 0.93
C TYR A 225 13.83 11.93 2.32
N LEU A 226 13.75 10.78 3.00
CA LEU A 226 12.99 10.64 4.25
C LEU A 226 13.35 11.69 5.31
N GLN A 227 14.63 12.05 5.46
CA GLN A 227 15.04 13.05 6.45
C GLN A 227 14.57 14.47 6.08
N ALA A 228 14.51 14.83 4.80
CA ALA A 228 13.93 16.10 4.36
C ALA A 228 12.44 16.15 4.70
N ASN A 229 11.72 15.06 4.43
CA ASN A 229 10.32 14.91 4.79
C ASN A 229 10.10 15.03 6.32
N GLN A 230 10.91 14.34 7.13
CA GLN A 230 10.84 14.41 8.60
C GLN A 230 11.18 15.81 9.17
N LYS A 231 11.98 16.61 8.45
CA LYS A 231 12.23 18.02 8.77
C LYS A 231 11.09 18.95 8.33
N GLY A 232 10.02 18.42 7.76
CA GLY A 232 8.85 19.16 7.31
C GLY A 232 9.06 19.94 6.00
N VAL A 233 10.08 19.58 5.20
CA VAL A 233 10.35 20.24 3.92
C VAL A 233 9.43 19.65 2.85
N SER A 234 8.52 20.48 2.31
CA SER A 234 7.62 20.08 1.23
C SER A 234 8.37 19.90 -0.10
N PRO A 235 8.06 18.87 -0.91
CA PRO A 235 8.60 18.72 -2.27
C PRO A 235 8.09 19.77 -3.26
N TYR A 236 7.08 20.55 -2.87
CA TYR A 236 6.51 21.65 -3.67
C TYR A 236 6.60 22.96 -2.90
N LYS A 237 6.92 24.04 -3.61
CA LYS A 237 6.84 25.41 -3.13
C LYS A 237 5.39 25.86 -3.08
N ALA A 238 5.12 26.98 -2.41
CA ALA A 238 3.76 27.52 -2.27
C ALA A 238 3.11 27.91 -3.62
N ASP A 239 3.92 28.14 -4.65
CA ASP A 239 3.47 28.45 -6.01
C ASP A 239 3.23 27.20 -6.88
N GLY A 240 3.36 26.00 -6.29
CA GLY A 240 3.18 24.73 -6.98
C GLY A 240 4.43 24.20 -7.71
N THR A 241 5.50 24.99 -7.81
CA THR A 241 6.76 24.53 -8.42
C THR A 241 7.52 23.56 -7.52
N ALA A 242 8.43 22.77 -8.10
CA ALA A 242 9.27 21.85 -7.36
C ALA A 242 10.19 22.58 -6.35
N ASN A 243 10.49 21.93 -5.22
CA ASN A 243 11.31 22.45 -4.12
C ASN A 243 12.55 21.60 -3.84
N PHE A 244 13.10 20.91 -4.83
CA PHE A 244 14.28 20.07 -4.65
C PHE A 244 15.61 20.87 -4.65
N ASP A 245 15.55 22.18 -4.83
CA ASP A 245 16.64 23.11 -4.57
C ASP A 245 16.79 23.48 -3.07
N ASP A 246 15.88 23.04 -2.19
CA ASP A 246 16.06 23.11 -0.74
C ASP A 246 17.22 22.18 -0.32
N PRO A 247 18.20 22.67 0.45
CA PRO A 247 19.38 21.90 0.85
C PRO A 247 19.06 20.64 1.64
N ALA A 248 17.89 20.55 2.29
CA ALA A 248 17.49 19.37 3.04
C ALA A 248 17.39 18.11 2.16
N TYR A 249 17.03 18.24 0.88
CA TYR A 249 16.99 17.13 -0.06
C TYR A 249 18.38 16.65 -0.45
N ALA A 250 19.31 17.58 -0.68
CA ALA A 250 20.71 17.25 -0.93
C ALA A 250 21.36 16.54 0.27
N ASP A 251 21.10 17.05 1.48
CA ASP A 251 21.59 16.45 2.73
C ASP A 251 21.03 15.03 2.94
N ALA A 252 19.73 14.83 2.72
CA ALA A 252 19.07 13.54 2.85
C ALA A 252 19.64 12.51 1.86
N MET A 253 19.77 12.87 0.59
CA MET A 253 20.34 12.01 -0.44
C MET A 253 21.80 11.65 -0.15
N LYS A 254 22.61 12.63 0.22
CA LYS A 254 24.01 12.41 0.61
C LYS A 254 24.10 11.46 1.81
N TRP A 255 23.29 11.69 2.84
CA TRP A 255 23.25 10.83 4.02
C TRP A 255 22.89 9.38 3.64
N PHE A 256 21.84 9.16 2.88
CA PHE A 256 21.41 7.82 2.48
C PHE A 256 22.51 7.03 1.76
N TYR A 257 23.12 7.63 0.73
CA TYR A 257 24.18 6.94 -0.01
C TYR A 257 25.48 6.81 0.77
N SER A 258 25.73 7.67 1.76
CA SER A 258 26.92 7.56 2.62
C SER A 258 26.89 6.29 3.48
N LEU A 259 25.72 5.78 3.88
CA LEU A 259 25.59 4.57 4.70
C LEU A 259 26.29 3.35 4.06
N GLY A 260 26.13 3.18 2.75
CA GLY A 260 26.76 2.09 2.01
C GLY A 260 28.12 2.46 1.42
N ASN A 261 28.25 3.65 0.83
CA ASN A 261 29.44 4.00 0.06
C ASN A 261 30.63 4.45 0.94
N GLU A 262 30.37 5.18 2.04
CA GLU A 262 31.38 5.75 2.91
C GLU A 262 31.50 4.97 4.23
N LEU A 263 30.42 4.84 4.97
CA LEU A 263 30.37 4.15 6.27
C LEU A 263 30.41 2.63 6.16
N LYS A 264 29.97 2.09 5.04
CA LYS A 264 29.96 0.64 4.74
C LYS A 264 29.20 -0.20 5.77
N ILE A 265 28.17 0.40 6.37
CA ILE A 265 27.30 -0.27 7.36
C ILE A 265 26.12 -0.99 6.72
N GLN A 266 25.91 -0.78 5.41
CA GLN A 266 24.94 -1.50 4.57
C GLN A 266 25.55 -1.74 3.16
N PRO A 267 24.88 -2.54 2.29
CA PRO A 267 25.28 -2.68 0.90
C PRO A 267 25.40 -1.33 0.20
N ASN A 268 26.41 -1.18 -0.67
CA ASN A 268 26.63 0.06 -1.38
C ASN A 268 25.61 0.29 -2.51
N CYS A 269 25.59 1.48 -3.10
CA CYS A 269 24.63 1.83 -4.15
C CYS A 269 24.65 0.87 -5.35
N LEU A 270 25.81 0.36 -5.77
CA LEU A 270 25.91 -0.59 -6.89
C LEU A 270 25.27 -1.93 -6.54
N ASP A 271 25.47 -2.43 -5.32
CA ASP A 271 24.87 -3.68 -4.84
C ASP A 271 23.35 -3.53 -4.73
N LEU A 272 22.85 -2.39 -4.26
CA LEU A 272 21.42 -2.10 -4.20
C LEU A 272 20.82 -2.01 -5.61
N ALA A 273 21.39 -1.23 -6.50
CA ALA A 273 20.90 -1.02 -7.86
C ALA A 273 20.97 -2.30 -8.73
N SER A 274 21.93 -3.22 -8.44
CA SER A 274 22.01 -4.51 -9.13
C SER A 274 20.91 -5.50 -8.77
N GLY A 275 20.11 -5.21 -7.70
CA GLY A 275 19.11 -6.11 -7.16
C GLY A 275 19.71 -7.27 -6.35
N THR A 276 21.00 -7.24 -5.99
CA THR A 276 21.64 -8.23 -5.12
C THR A 276 21.01 -8.25 -3.74
N TYR A 277 20.54 -7.09 -3.27
CA TYR A 277 19.84 -6.89 -2.02
C TYR A 277 18.43 -6.31 -2.28
N PRO A 278 17.44 -7.13 -2.64
CA PRO A 278 16.06 -6.67 -2.79
C PRO A 278 15.48 -6.28 -1.42
N TYR A 279 14.35 -5.56 -1.42
CA TYR A 279 13.71 -5.03 -0.20
C TYR A 279 13.44 -6.09 0.89
N ASN A 280 13.33 -7.36 0.52
CA ASN A 280 13.10 -8.46 1.45
C ASN A 280 14.39 -9.12 1.99
N SER A 281 15.57 -8.53 1.72
CA SER A 281 16.87 -9.10 2.15
C SER A 281 16.96 -9.32 3.65
N PHE A 282 16.42 -8.42 4.46
CA PHE A 282 16.35 -8.57 5.91
C PHE A 282 15.57 -9.83 6.33
N MET A 283 14.49 -10.13 5.62
CA MET A 283 13.60 -11.26 5.94
C MET A 283 14.20 -12.62 5.58
N VAL A 284 15.07 -12.66 4.58
CA VAL A 284 15.57 -13.94 4.03
C VAL A 284 17.04 -14.26 4.36
N ASN A 285 17.88 -13.24 4.61
CA ASN A 285 19.34 -13.47 4.70
C ASN A 285 19.83 -13.73 6.14
N GLY A 286 19.14 -13.22 7.16
CA GLY A 286 19.51 -13.37 8.58
C GLY A 286 20.84 -12.71 9.01
N ASN A 287 21.52 -12.00 8.10
CA ASN A 287 22.83 -11.37 8.32
C ASN A 287 22.76 -9.83 8.35
N ILE A 288 21.59 -9.28 8.58
CA ILE A 288 21.34 -7.83 8.67
C ILE A 288 20.90 -7.51 10.09
N GLY A 289 21.61 -6.57 10.75
CA GLY A 289 21.35 -6.17 12.12
C GLY A 289 20.04 -5.39 12.30
N MET A 290 19.86 -4.35 11.50
CA MET A 290 18.69 -3.48 11.54
C MET A 290 18.15 -3.16 10.16
N TYR A 291 16.81 -2.95 10.08
CA TYR A 291 16.10 -2.60 8.84
C TYR A 291 15.01 -1.57 9.14
N VAL A 292 15.04 -0.46 8.42
CA VAL A 292 13.96 0.54 8.49
C VAL A 292 13.09 0.43 7.25
N TYR A 293 11.82 0.06 7.46
CA TYR A 293 10.86 -0.07 6.36
C TYR A 293 9.41 -0.13 6.87
N GLY A 294 8.46 -0.25 5.95
CA GLY A 294 7.03 -0.22 6.26
C GLY A 294 6.50 -1.41 7.06
N GLY A 295 5.32 -1.25 7.65
CA GLY A 295 4.67 -2.19 8.56
C GLY A 295 4.41 -3.58 7.98
N TRP A 296 4.31 -3.70 6.65
CA TRP A 296 4.15 -5.00 5.95
C TRP A 296 5.31 -5.98 6.17
N VAL A 297 6.49 -5.51 6.56
CA VAL A 297 7.62 -6.37 6.94
C VAL A 297 7.29 -7.21 8.16
N ALA A 298 6.66 -6.63 9.17
CA ALA A 298 6.21 -7.39 10.35
C ALA A 298 5.18 -8.45 9.96
N SER A 299 4.21 -8.10 9.14
CA SER A 299 3.24 -9.06 8.61
C SER A 299 3.91 -10.22 7.87
N ALA A 300 4.92 -9.93 7.03
CA ALA A 300 5.70 -10.96 6.35
C ALA A 300 6.49 -11.83 7.32
N LEU A 301 7.17 -11.24 8.32
CA LEU A 301 7.97 -11.96 9.31
C LEU A 301 7.14 -12.80 10.29
N SER A 302 5.84 -12.52 10.42
CA SER A 302 4.92 -13.36 11.19
C SER A 302 4.68 -14.73 10.54
N ASP A 303 4.89 -14.84 9.22
CA ASP A 303 4.79 -16.08 8.45
C ASP A 303 6.14 -16.81 8.41
N LYS A 304 6.40 -17.64 9.43
CA LYS A 304 7.64 -18.41 9.56
C LYS A 304 7.74 -19.59 8.58
N GLU A 305 6.67 -19.97 7.92
CA GLU A 305 6.73 -20.97 6.85
C GLU A 305 7.33 -20.37 5.59
N LYS A 306 6.94 -19.15 5.25
CA LYS A 306 7.43 -18.43 4.08
C LYS A 306 8.79 -17.76 4.33
N TYR A 307 9.00 -17.23 5.54
CA TYR A 307 10.23 -16.55 5.97
C TYR A 307 10.83 -17.25 7.19
N PRO A 308 11.39 -18.46 7.02
CA PRO A 308 11.97 -19.21 8.14
C PRO A 308 13.20 -18.49 8.69
N ARG A 309 13.28 -18.38 10.02
CA ARG A 309 14.39 -17.73 10.72
C ARG A 309 14.68 -18.41 12.04
N ASP A 310 15.94 -18.37 12.45
CA ASP A 310 16.46 -18.93 13.72
C ASP A 310 16.82 -17.83 14.73
N TRP A 311 16.32 -16.62 14.50
CA TRP A 311 16.56 -15.44 15.33
C TRP A 311 15.24 -14.76 15.73
N GLU A 312 15.30 -14.07 16.87
CA GLU A 312 14.19 -13.31 17.40
C GLU A 312 14.15 -11.89 16.79
N LEU A 313 12.96 -11.45 16.45
CA LEU A 313 12.68 -10.11 15.94
C LEU A 313 12.56 -9.13 17.11
N GLY A 314 13.17 -7.95 16.95
CA GLY A 314 12.85 -6.77 17.74
C GLY A 314 12.20 -5.70 16.86
N ILE A 315 11.36 -4.86 17.46
CA ILE A 315 10.64 -3.78 16.77
C ILE A 315 10.80 -2.48 17.55
N LEU A 316 11.07 -1.40 16.83
CA LEU A 316 11.14 -0.04 17.36
C LEU A 316 10.41 0.93 16.43
N PRO A 317 10.05 2.11 16.92
CA PRO A 317 9.66 3.21 16.03
C PRO A 317 10.73 3.50 14.98
N MET A 318 10.33 4.13 13.88
CA MET A 318 11.28 4.69 12.90
C MET A 318 12.16 5.75 13.57
N PRO A 319 13.47 5.82 13.28
CA PRO A 319 14.33 6.91 13.77
C PRO A 319 13.89 8.26 13.20
N TYR A 320 14.22 9.32 13.89
CA TYR A 320 13.96 10.69 13.46
C TYR A 320 15.21 11.58 13.59
N PRO A 321 15.33 12.69 12.83
CA PRO A 321 16.48 13.58 12.92
C PRO A 321 16.60 14.19 14.33
N GLU A 322 17.81 14.26 14.88
CA GLU A 322 18.07 14.89 16.17
C GLU A 322 17.55 16.34 16.19
N GLY A 323 16.88 16.71 17.27
CA GLY A 323 16.29 18.04 17.43
C GLY A 323 14.97 18.26 16.67
N SER A 324 14.46 17.25 15.96
CA SER A 324 13.15 17.27 15.34
C SER A 324 12.11 16.59 16.23
N GLU A 325 10.81 16.79 15.93
CA GLU A 325 9.74 16.02 16.55
C GLU A 325 9.79 14.56 16.11
N PRO A 326 9.52 13.59 17.00
CA PRO A 326 9.40 12.20 16.63
C PRO A 326 8.38 12.00 15.52
N SER A 327 8.81 11.33 14.45
CA SER A 327 7.96 11.15 13.24
C SER A 327 8.17 9.77 12.63
N SER A 328 7.22 9.34 11.80
CA SER A 328 7.32 8.16 10.98
C SER A 328 6.70 8.40 9.62
N LEU A 329 7.07 7.60 8.63
CA LEU A 329 6.39 7.58 7.34
C LEU A 329 5.18 6.65 7.42
N THR A 330 4.15 6.98 6.66
CA THR A 330 2.95 6.16 6.55
C THR A 330 2.39 6.16 5.13
N ILE A 331 1.73 5.06 4.77
CA ILE A 331 0.88 4.98 3.61
C ILE A 331 -0.46 4.40 4.05
N THR A 332 -1.55 4.94 3.54
CA THR A 332 -2.91 4.47 3.84
C THR A 332 -3.53 3.82 2.61
N ASN A 333 -4.30 2.76 2.85
CA ASN A 333 -5.18 2.17 1.86
C ASN A 333 -6.62 2.58 2.15
N CYS A 334 -7.19 3.38 1.27
CA CYS A 334 -8.51 3.95 1.40
C CYS A 334 -9.50 3.27 0.45
N TYR A 335 -10.76 3.20 0.86
CA TYR A 335 -11.85 2.58 0.11
C TYR A 335 -12.83 3.65 -0.35
N ALA A 336 -13.21 3.59 -1.62
CA ALA A 336 -14.06 4.57 -2.29
C ALA A 336 -15.19 3.89 -3.07
N ILE A 337 -16.27 4.64 -3.29
CA ILE A 337 -17.43 4.22 -4.08
C ILE A 337 -17.31 4.85 -5.47
N PRO A 338 -17.24 4.05 -6.56
CA PRO A 338 -17.35 4.58 -7.91
C PRO A 338 -18.74 5.12 -8.24
N LYS A 339 -18.84 6.16 -9.05
CA LYS A 339 -20.12 6.68 -9.55
C LYS A 339 -20.93 5.66 -10.35
N THR A 340 -20.25 4.69 -10.98
CA THR A 340 -20.88 3.62 -11.76
C THR A 340 -21.61 2.60 -10.88
N SER A 341 -21.40 2.62 -9.56
CA SER A 341 -22.11 1.75 -8.61
C SER A 341 -23.63 1.95 -8.68
N LYS A 342 -24.35 0.84 -8.70
CA LYS A 342 -25.81 0.78 -8.55
C LYS A 342 -26.26 0.38 -7.15
N ASN A 343 -25.31 0.02 -6.29
CA ASN A 343 -25.54 -0.47 -4.93
C ASN A 343 -24.81 0.40 -3.90
N LYS A 344 -24.86 1.74 -4.02
CA LYS A 344 -24.02 2.67 -3.28
C LYS A 344 -24.15 2.58 -1.77
N GLU A 345 -25.38 2.40 -1.25
CA GLU A 345 -25.65 2.23 0.19
C GLU A 345 -25.05 0.91 0.71
N ALA A 346 -25.20 -0.17 -0.06
CA ALA A 346 -24.59 -1.46 0.30
C ALA A 346 -23.05 -1.41 0.16
N ALA A 347 -22.51 -0.68 -0.83
CA ALA A 347 -21.09 -0.46 -0.97
C ALA A 347 -20.53 0.33 0.22
N PHE A 348 -21.23 1.38 0.68
CA PHE A 348 -20.84 2.12 1.88
C PHE A 348 -20.80 1.25 3.12
N GLU A 349 -21.83 0.40 3.35
CA GLU A 349 -21.89 -0.52 4.48
C GLU A 349 -20.76 -1.58 4.43
N ALA A 350 -20.47 -2.12 3.23
CA ALA A 350 -19.35 -3.03 3.05
C ALA A 350 -18.00 -2.34 3.31
N ILE A 351 -17.80 -1.13 2.83
CA ILE A 351 -16.59 -0.30 3.08
C ILE A 351 -16.45 -0.03 4.58
N LYS A 352 -17.51 0.41 5.25
CA LYS A 352 -17.52 0.63 6.69
C LYS A 352 -17.10 -0.66 7.43
N THR A 353 -17.69 -1.81 7.07
CA THR A 353 -17.34 -3.11 7.63
C THR A 353 -15.86 -3.44 7.44
N ILE A 354 -15.31 -3.20 6.24
CA ILE A 354 -13.88 -3.41 5.95
C ILE A 354 -13.03 -2.51 6.85
N CYS A 355 -13.29 -1.20 6.83
CA CYS A 355 -12.46 -0.19 7.49
C CYS A 355 -12.46 -0.32 9.02
N GLU A 356 -13.55 -0.78 9.59
CA GLU A 356 -13.67 -0.99 11.03
C GLU A 356 -13.11 -2.32 11.54
N ASN A 357 -13.00 -3.34 10.68
CA ASN A 357 -12.72 -4.68 11.14
C ASN A 357 -11.50 -5.37 10.50
N LYS A 358 -10.95 -4.85 9.40
CA LYS A 358 -9.86 -5.52 8.68
C LYS A 358 -8.67 -5.85 9.58
N TYR A 359 -8.29 -4.95 10.48
CA TYR A 359 -7.20 -5.16 11.41
C TYR A 359 -7.43 -6.34 12.36
N THR A 360 -8.69 -6.65 12.73
CA THR A 360 -9.04 -7.73 13.66
C THR A 360 -8.82 -9.13 13.08
N LEU A 361 -8.63 -9.25 11.75
CA LEU A 361 -8.33 -10.52 11.09
C LEU A 361 -6.94 -11.09 11.41
N GLY A 362 -6.13 -10.34 12.17
CA GLY A 362 -4.86 -10.83 12.70
C GLY A 362 -3.73 -10.93 11.68
N TYR A 363 -3.79 -10.15 10.58
CA TYR A 363 -2.72 -10.06 9.57
C TYR A 363 -1.68 -8.97 9.87
N GLY A 364 -1.59 -8.52 11.13
CA GLY A 364 -0.61 -7.52 11.56
C GLY A 364 -0.86 -6.12 10.98
N ARG A 365 -2.12 -5.79 10.69
CA ARG A 365 -2.50 -4.49 10.14
C ARG A 365 -2.69 -3.46 11.24
N VAL A 366 -2.21 -2.25 11.01
CA VAL A 366 -2.51 -1.12 11.90
C VAL A 366 -3.80 -0.47 11.42
N PRO A 367 -4.85 -0.39 12.26
CA PRO A 367 -6.08 0.25 11.85
C PRO A 367 -5.88 1.74 11.60
N ALA A 368 -6.55 2.28 10.59
CA ALA A 368 -6.69 3.72 10.45
C ALA A 368 -7.74 4.29 11.43
N LYS A 369 -8.71 3.47 11.82
CA LYS A 369 -9.64 3.78 12.91
C LYS A 369 -8.86 4.10 14.18
N ILE A 370 -9.24 5.20 14.84
CA ILE A 370 -8.67 5.57 16.13
C ILE A 370 -9.15 4.57 17.17
N LEU A 371 -8.19 3.89 17.79
CA LEU A 371 -8.44 3.02 18.93
C LEU A 371 -8.13 3.75 20.24
N THR A 372 -8.91 3.49 21.26
CA THR A 372 -8.52 3.80 22.63
C THR A 372 -7.29 2.97 23.03
N GLU A 373 -6.59 3.40 24.06
CA GLU A 373 -5.43 2.65 24.57
C GLU A 373 -5.78 1.21 24.96
N ASP A 374 -6.94 1.01 25.59
CA ASP A 374 -7.41 -0.32 25.99
C ASP A 374 -7.76 -1.20 24.77
N GLU A 375 -8.39 -0.64 23.73
CA GLU A 375 -8.67 -1.34 22.48
C GLU A 375 -7.37 -1.73 21.77
N ALA A 376 -6.38 -0.83 21.72
CA ALA A 376 -5.08 -1.11 21.12
C ALA A 376 -4.35 -2.24 21.88
N LYS A 377 -4.29 -2.19 23.21
CA LYS A 377 -3.70 -3.24 24.03
C LYS A 377 -4.42 -4.58 23.84
N SER A 378 -5.75 -4.59 23.87
CA SER A 378 -6.56 -5.80 23.63
C SER A 378 -6.27 -6.40 22.25
N TYR A 379 -6.18 -5.57 21.23
CA TYR A 379 -5.81 -6.01 19.87
C TYR A 379 -4.40 -6.60 19.81
N ILE A 380 -3.42 -5.95 20.44
CA ILE A 380 -2.04 -6.46 20.51
C ILE A 380 -2.02 -7.84 21.15
N GLU A 381 -2.64 -7.98 22.34
CA GLU A 381 -2.65 -9.23 23.10
C GLU A 381 -3.37 -10.37 22.37
N SER A 382 -4.51 -10.07 21.76
CA SER A 382 -5.35 -11.10 21.11
C SER A 382 -4.91 -11.46 19.70
N SER A 383 -4.31 -10.53 18.94
CA SER A 383 -4.10 -10.69 17.51
C SER A 383 -2.65 -10.56 17.06
N LEU A 384 -1.84 -9.71 17.68
CA LEU A 384 -0.45 -9.50 17.27
C LEU A 384 0.52 -10.43 18.01
N LEU A 385 0.54 -10.42 19.34
CA LEU A 385 1.46 -11.24 20.14
C LEU A 385 1.42 -12.72 19.79
N PRO A 386 0.26 -13.36 19.52
CA PRO A 386 0.24 -14.77 19.12
C PRO A 386 1.01 -15.05 17.83
N LYS A 387 1.11 -14.08 16.92
CA LYS A 387 1.86 -14.19 15.66
C LYS A 387 3.39 -14.13 15.87
N PHE A 388 3.82 -13.46 16.92
CA PHE A 388 5.21 -13.24 17.28
C PHE A 388 5.62 -13.93 18.58
N LYS A 389 4.93 -15.02 18.96
CA LYS A 389 5.10 -15.73 20.24
C LYS A 389 6.55 -16.18 20.52
N ASP A 390 7.34 -16.40 19.47
CA ASP A 390 8.74 -16.86 19.57
C ASP A 390 9.73 -15.69 19.51
N ASP A 391 9.27 -14.45 19.52
CA ASP A 391 10.12 -13.25 19.38
C ASP A 391 10.29 -12.48 20.69
N ASN A 392 9.61 -12.90 21.76
CA ASN A 392 9.61 -12.23 23.05
C ASN A 392 9.30 -10.72 22.94
N LEU A 393 8.35 -10.38 22.05
CA LEU A 393 7.80 -9.03 21.93
C LEU A 393 6.74 -8.79 22.99
N THR A 394 6.62 -7.55 23.45
CA THR A 394 5.69 -7.12 24.50
C THR A 394 4.59 -6.21 23.93
N VAL A 395 3.57 -5.94 24.74
CA VAL A 395 2.55 -4.93 24.42
C VAL A 395 3.21 -3.56 24.22
N GLU A 396 4.19 -3.22 25.06
CA GLU A 396 4.91 -1.97 25.03
C GLU A 396 5.69 -1.77 23.73
N ASP A 397 6.30 -2.82 23.15
CA ASP A 397 7.01 -2.76 21.88
C ASP A 397 6.05 -2.38 20.74
N PHE A 398 4.87 -2.99 20.71
CA PHE A 398 3.84 -2.65 19.71
C PHE A 398 3.22 -1.27 19.97
N MET A 399 2.96 -0.91 21.22
CA MET A 399 2.43 0.43 21.56
C MET A 399 3.40 1.51 21.11
N ALA A 400 4.69 1.37 21.39
CA ALA A 400 5.71 2.34 20.98
C ALA A 400 5.89 2.43 19.46
N GLY A 401 5.79 1.29 18.75
CA GLY A 401 6.00 1.24 17.31
C GLY A 401 4.77 1.65 16.49
N TRP A 402 3.62 1.07 16.78
CA TRP A 402 2.43 1.17 15.92
C TRP A 402 1.31 2.07 16.45
N PHE A 403 1.23 2.28 17.77
CA PHE A 403 0.10 2.98 18.41
C PHE A 403 0.52 4.25 19.14
N ASP A 404 1.76 4.70 18.95
CA ASP A 404 2.21 5.97 19.54
C ASP A 404 1.59 7.16 18.81
N ASN A 405 0.47 7.64 19.34
CA ASN A 405 -0.25 8.79 18.79
C ASN A 405 0.47 10.14 19.04
N SER A 406 1.59 10.16 19.78
CA SER A 406 2.41 11.36 19.97
C SER A 406 3.32 11.66 18.78
N ARG A 407 3.48 10.70 17.84
CA ARG A 407 4.32 10.85 16.67
C ARG A 407 3.60 11.54 15.51
N LEU A 408 4.37 12.34 14.78
CA LEU A 408 3.91 12.90 13.51
C LEU A 408 4.00 11.81 12.42
N TYR A 409 2.89 11.55 11.74
CA TYR A 409 2.83 10.61 10.62
C TYR A 409 2.83 11.37 9.29
N LEU A 410 3.87 11.16 8.50
CA LEU A 410 4.13 11.83 7.24
C LEU A 410 3.85 10.88 6.06
N ASN A 411 3.40 11.40 4.94
CA ASN A 411 3.22 10.58 3.76
C ASN A 411 4.54 9.98 3.27
N GLU A 412 4.54 8.68 2.99
CA GLU A 412 5.68 7.98 2.40
C GLU A 412 6.00 8.49 0.99
N LYS A 413 4.97 8.80 0.22
CA LYS A 413 5.12 9.23 -1.18
C LYS A 413 5.12 10.76 -1.30
N ILE A 414 5.82 11.25 -2.31
CA ILE A 414 5.65 12.63 -2.78
C ILE A 414 4.19 12.78 -3.20
N MET A 415 3.52 13.83 -2.74
CA MET A 415 2.10 14.07 -3.01
C MET A 415 1.96 15.41 -3.73
N GLY A 416 1.32 15.40 -4.91
CA GLY A 416 1.08 16.62 -5.69
C GLY A 416 1.10 16.37 -7.20
N THR A 417 1.17 17.44 -7.98
CA THR A 417 1.19 17.37 -9.45
C THR A 417 2.44 16.63 -9.96
N ALA A 418 2.25 15.64 -10.83
CA ALA A 418 3.33 14.83 -11.44
C ALA A 418 4.17 14.00 -10.45
N ASP A 419 3.67 13.73 -9.26
CA ASP A 419 4.36 13.06 -8.15
C ASP A 419 5.01 11.71 -8.51
N THR A 420 4.32 10.83 -9.22
CA THR A 420 4.86 9.55 -9.69
C THR A 420 6.07 9.77 -10.62
N THR A 421 5.98 10.72 -11.54
CA THR A 421 7.08 11.08 -12.44
C THR A 421 8.24 11.69 -11.67
N ILE A 422 7.95 12.56 -10.70
CA ILE A 422 8.96 13.17 -9.83
C ILE A 422 9.67 12.11 -8.99
N GLY A 423 8.94 11.14 -8.44
CA GLY A 423 9.51 10.01 -7.70
C GLY A 423 10.50 9.20 -8.56
N GLN A 424 10.16 8.94 -9.82
CA GLN A 424 11.05 8.27 -10.77
C GLN A 424 12.30 9.10 -11.07
N ILE A 425 12.14 10.40 -11.36
CA ILE A 425 13.25 11.32 -11.59
C ILE A 425 14.22 11.32 -10.39
N TYR A 426 13.67 11.41 -9.18
CA TYR A 426 14.47 11.45 -7.96
C TYR A 426 15.29 10.17 -7.77
N THR A 427 14.70 9.01 -8.04
CA THR A 427 15.38 7.71 -7.98
C THR A 427 16.47 7.59 -9.04
N GLU A 428 16.17 7.88 -10.30
CA GLU A 428 17.13 7.81 -11.41
C GLU A 428 18.36 8.69 -11.16
N GLU A 429 18.15 9.96 -10.82
CA GLU A 429 19.20 10.93 -10.58
C GLU A 429 19.99 10.59 -9.30
N GLY A 430 19.30 10.14 -8.25
CA GLY A 430 19.93 9.70 -7.01
C GLY A 430 20.85 8.50 -7.22
N GLN A 431 20.47 7.53 -8.04
CA GLN A 431 21.31 6.39 -8.40
C GLN A 431 22.56 6.82 -9.17
N LEU A 432 22.48 7.82 -10.06
CA LEU A 432 23.65 8.35 -10.76
C LEU A 432 24.64 9.00 -9.77
N TYR A 433 24.14 9.74 -8.77
CA TYR A 433 24.96 10.28 -7.69
C TYR A 433 25.58 9.16 -6.85
N GLY A 434 24.75 8.22 -6.36
CA GLY A 434 25.22 7.12 -5.53
C GLY A 434 26.26 6.22 -6.19
N GLN A 435 26.22 6.09 -7.52
CA GLN A 435 27.22 5.37 -8.33
C GLN A 435 28.46 6.21 -8.65
N GLY A 436 28.53 7.49 -8.22
CA GLY A 436 29.62 8.40 -8.52
C GLY A 436 29.69 8.88 -9.98
N GLN A 437 28.61 8.71 -10.73
CA GLN A 437 28.52 9.14 -12.14
C GLN A 437 28.15 10.61 -12.29
N LYS A 438 27.59 11.20 -11.24
CA LYS A 438 27.14 12.60 -11.22
C LYS A 438 27.47 13.25 -9.88
N SER A 439 27.77 14.55 -9.88
CA SER A 439 27.97 15.30 -8.63
C SER A 439 26.63 15.51 -7.92
N LEU A 440 26.63 15.69 -6.59
CA LEU A 440 25.40 15.99 -5.82
C LEU A 440 24.75 17.28 -6.33
N GLU A 441 25.53 18.32 -6.61
CA GLU A 441 25.04 19.60 -7.14
C GLU A 441 24.32 19.43 -8.48
N ASP A 442 24.95 18.73 -9.44
CA ASP A 442 24.34 18.48 -10.75
C ASP A 442 23.10 17.57 -10.64
N THR A 443 23.10 16.62 -9.70
CA THR A 443 21.96 15.73 -9.42
C THR A 443 20.77 16.53 -8.94
N MET A 444 20.92 17.35 -7.90
CA MET A 444 19.83 18.15 -7.34
C MET A 444 19.32 19.18 -8.37
N LYS A 445 20.20 19.80 -9.13
CA LYS A 445 19.83 20.70 -10.23
C LYS A 445 18.98 19.97 -11.28
N SER A 446 19.41 18.77 -11.70
CA SER A 446 18.68 17.98 -12.67
C SER A 446 17.31 17.55 -12.15
N ILE A 447 17.21 17.13 -10.89
CA ILE A 447 15.92 16.80 -10.25
C ILE A 447 14.99 18.01 -10.27
N GLN A 448 15.49 19.19 -9.84
CA GLN A 448 14.71 20.42 -9.80
C GLN A 448 14.18 20.82 -11.19
N GLU A 449 15.03 20.77 -12.22
CA GLU A 449 14.67 21.14 -13.59
C GLU A 449 13.65 20.14 -14.18
N ARG A 450 13.93 18.84 -14.09
CA ARG A 450 13.04 17.78 -14.61
C ARG A 450 11.72 17.72 -13.87
N ALA A 451 11.70 17.93 -12.55
CA ALA A 451 10.46 17.97 -11.75
C ALA A 451 9.58 19.15 -12.18
N ASN A 452 10.15 20.35 -12.38
CA ASN A 452 9.40 21.50 -12.88
C ASN A 452 8.85 21.29 -14.31
N GLU A 453 9.59 20.58 -15.16
CA GLU A 453 9.11 20.21 -16.50
C GLU A 453 7.92 19.23 -16.38
N ALA A 454 8.04 18.18 -15.55
CA ALA A 454 6.95 17.23 -15.31
C ALA A 454 5.70 17.88 -14.74
N ILE A 455 5.84 18.82 -13.79
CA ILE A 455 4.71 19.60 -13.24
C ILE A 455 4.00 20.37 -14.37
N LYS A 456 4.77 21.09 -15.19
CA LYS A 456 4.23 21.89 -16.30
C LYS A 456 3.53 21.02 -17.37
N GLU A 457 4.01 19.81 -17.61
CA GLU A 457 3.38 18.88 -18.56
C GLU A 457 2.09 18.27 -18.02
N ALA A 458 1.93 18.20 -16.70
CA ALA A 458 0.76 17.65 -16.04
C ALA A 458 -0.36 18.69 -15.77
N GLU A 459 -0.07 20.00 -15.91
CA GLU A 459 -1.05 21.11 -15.88
C GLU A 459 -1.79 21.24 -17.24
#